data_f903ddfb2ffed70e1b27b7a6a767609c
#
_entry.id   f903ddfb2ffed70e1b27b7a6a767609c
#
_cell.length_a   1.000
_cell.length_b   1.000
_cell.length_c   1.000
_cell.angle_alpha   90.00
_cell.angle_beta   90.00
_cell.angle_gamma   90.00
#
_symmetry.space_group_name_H-M   'P 1'
#
loop_
_entity.id
_entity.type
_entity.pdbx_description
1 polymer ?
#
loop_
_entity_poly.entity_id
_entity_poly.type
_entity_poly.pdbx_seq_one_letter_code
_entity_poly.pdbx_strand_id
1 'polypeptide(L)'
;MKSAANQPARWTRLLRFLTGGGLATLVHWLVMAALIRAGTDAMLATATGATVGLAVNYLAQYRYTFRSALPHRVAFARYLAGASLGWSLNLAGFTAVYAVTGVPMASQIVATAVATLANFLLAEKFVFQEEQTNDTP
;
A
#
# COMPACT_ATOMS: atom_id res chain seq x y z
N MET A 1 2.98 13.91 21.83
CA MET A 1 2.44 14.46 20.56
C MET A 1 3.59 14.74 19.62
N LYS A 2 3.67 14.04 18.52
CA LYS A 2 4.63 14.39 17.47
C LYS A 2 4.00 15.52 16.65
N SER A 3 4.52 16.72 16.81
CA SER A 3 4.13 17.90 16.06
C SER A 3 4.19 17.64 14.55
N ALA A 4 3.26 18.23 13.79
CA ALA A 4 3.30 18.27 12.32
C ALA A 4 4.64 18.77 11.76
N ALA A 5 5.41 19.52 12.56
CA ALA A 5 6.75 19.99 12.25
C ALA A 5 7.81 18.87 12.10
N ASN A 6 7.50 17.62 12.47
CA ASN A 6 8.45 16.50 12.45
C ASN A 6 8.16 15.46 11.35
N GLN A 7 7.21 15.74 10.46
CA GLN A 7 6.95 14.88 9.30
C GLN A 7 7.96 15.18 8.17
N PRO A 8 8.52 14.15 7.54
CA PRO A 8 9.39 14.36 6.40
C PRO A 8 8.66 15.05 5.24
N ALA A 9 9.40 15.72 4.35
CA ALA A 9 8.85 16.34 3.16
C ALA A 9 8.00 15.33 2.35
N ARG A 10 6.98 15.81 1.65
CA ARG A 10 6.05 14.95 0.90
C ARG A 10 6.76 14.06 -0.12
N TRP A 11 7.76 14.59 -0.80
CA TRP A 11 8.59 13.82 -1.73
C TRP A 11 9.31 12.66 -1.04
N THR A 12 9.87 12.91 0.12
CA THR A 12 10.53 11.88 0.94
C THR A 12 9.52 10.80 1.37
N ARG A 13 8.31 11.18 1.74
CA ARG A 13 7.24 10.21 2.06
C ARG A 13 6.86 9.36 0.85
N LEU A 14 6.75 9.96 -0.34
CA LEU A 14 6.48 9.21 -1.57
C LEU A 14 7.59 8.20 -1.88
N LEU A 15 8.85 8.61 -1.80
CA LEU A 15 9.99 7.70 -2.03
C LEU A 15 10.01 6.56 -1.01
N ARG A 16 9.72 6.83 0.25
CA ARG A 16 9.61 5.79 1.30
C ARG A 16 8.42 4.88 1.07
N PHE A 17 7.30 5.41 0.62
CA PHE A 17 6.12 4.63 0.25
C PHE A 17 6.43 3.65 -0.88
N LEU A 18 7.09 4.11 -1.93
CA LEU A 18 7.50 3.26 -3.06
C LEU A 18 8.52 2.21 -2.65
N THR A 19 9.50 2.57 -1.81
CA THR A 19 10.49 1.63 -1.28
C THR A 19 9.84 0.56 -0.40
N GLY A 20 8.94 0.94 0.48
CA GLY A 20 8.19 0.02 1.34
C GLY A 20 7.31 -0.94 0.54
N GLY A 21 6.63 -0.43 -0.48
CA GLY A 21 5.82 -1.24 -1.40
C GLY A 21 6.67 -2.22 -2.20
N GLY A 22 7.83 -1.80 -2.70
CA GLY A 22 8.77 -2.67 -3.39
C GLY A 22 9.32 -3.78 -2.49
N LEU A 23 9.67 -3.45 -1.24
CA LEU A 23 10.10 -4.43 -0.25
C LEU A 23 8.99 -5.44 0.07
N ALA A 24 7.77 -4.98 0.25
CA ALA A 24 6.62 -5.85 0.51
C ALA A 24 6.38 -6.83 -0.65
N THR A 25 6.50 -6.37 -1.88
CA THR A 25 6.39 -7.21 -3.07
C THR A 25 7.51 -8.26 -3.12
N LEU A 26 8.73 -7.88 -2.81
CA LEU A 26 9.87 -8.80 -2.73
C LEU A 26 9.62 -9.87 -1.66
N VAL A 27 9.18 -9.49 -0.47
CA VAL A 27 8.84 -10.44 0.61
C VAL A 27 7.73 -11.39 0.18
N HIS A 28 6.67 -10.89 -0.47
CA HIS A 28 5.62 -11.73 -1.04
C HIS A 28 6.20 -12.82 -1.94
N TRP A 29 7.02 -12.45 -2.90
CA TRP A 29 7.60 -13.39 -3.86
C TRP A 29 8.57 -14.39 -3.22
N LEU A 30 9.36 -13.96 -2.24
CA LEU A 30 10.27 -14.84 -1.51
C LEU A 30 9.50 -15.87 -0.67
N VAL A 31 8.46 -15.46 0.03
CA VAL A 31 7.60 -16.38 0.80
C VAL A 31 6.91 -17.37 -0.13
N MET A 32 6.32 -16.88 -1.21
CA MET A 32 5.68 -17.73 -2.22
C MET A 32 6.64 -18.77 -2.80
N ALA A 33 7.84 -18.33 -3.22
CA ALA A 33 8.84 -19.24 -3.80
C ALA A 33 9.31 -20.28 -2.80
N ALA A 34 9.54 -19.90 -1.54
CA ALA A 34 9.94 -20.81 -0.48
C ALA A 34 8.89 -21.89 -0.21
N LEU A 35 7.61 -21.49 -0.15
CA LEU A 35 6.49 -22.41 0.06
C LEU A 35 6.29 -23.38 -1.12
N ILE A 36 6.40 -22.89 -2.35
CA ILE A 36 6.35 -23.75 -3.55
C ILE A 36 7.47 -24.78 -3.54
N ARG A 37 8.69 -24.38 -3.19
CA ARG A 37 9.83 -25.30 -3.07
C ARG A 37 9.64 -26.32 -1.94
N ALA A 38 8.90 -25.97 -0.90
CA ALA A 38 8.53 -26.89 0.19
C ALA A 38 7.37 -27.82 -0.16
N GLY A 39 6.83 -27.74 -1.38
CA GLY A 39 5.73 -28.59 -1.85
C GLY A 39 4.33 -28.06 -1.58
N THR A 40 4.21 -26.80 -1.16
CA THR A 40 2.90 -26.16 -0.98
C THR A 40 2.25 -25.86 -2.33
N ASP A 41 0.93 -26.04 -2.42
CA ASP A 41 0.14 -25.65 -3.58
C ASP A 41 0.36 -24.18 -3.95
N ALA A 42 0.47 -23.90 -5.25
CA ALA A 42 0.80 -22.56 -5.75
C ALA A 42 -0.24 -21.49 -5.34
N MET A 43 -1.52 -21.83 -5.30
CA MET A 43 -2.58 -20.91 -4.88
C MET A 43 -2.43 -20.54 -3.38
N LEU A 44 -2.19 -21.53 -2.54
CA LEU A 44 -1.96 -21.32 -1.12
C LEU A 44 -0.66 -20.59 -0.85
N ALA A 45 0.39 -20.88 -1.60
CA ALA A 45 1.68 -20.22 -1.49
C ALA A 45 1.58 -18.73 -1.85
N THR A 46 0.88 -18.39 -2.93
CA THR A 46 0.69 -16.98 -3.33
C THR A 46 -0.20 -16.22 -2.35
N ALA A 47 -1.28 -16.84 -1.85
CA ALA A 47 -2.16 -16.22 -0.85
C ALA A 47 -1.41 -15.93 0.46
N THR A 48 -0.59 -16.86 0.93
CA THR A 48 0.23 -16.68 2.13
C THR A 48 1.28 -15.60 1.91
N GLY A 49 1.99 -15.63 0.78
CA GLY A 49 2.96 -14.59 0.42
C GLY A 49 2.34 -13.21 0.33
N ALA A 50 1.16 -13.09 -0.29
CA ALA A 50 0.43 -11.83 -0.38
C ALA A 50 0.01 -11.30 1.00
N THR A 51 -0.43 -12.17 1.91
CA THR A 51 -0.80 -11.80 3.28
C THR A 51 0.42 -11.28 4.05
N VAL A 52 1.55 -11.96 3.95
CA VAL A 52 2.81 -11.49 4.58
C VAL A 52 3.27 -10.17 3.96
N GLY A 53 3.22 -10.05 2.64
CA GLY A 53 3.56 -8.82 1.93
C GLY A 53 2.68 -7.64 2.35
N LEU A 54 1.38 -7.86 2.50
CA LEU A 54 0.44 -6.85 2.98
C LEU A 54 0.78 -6.37 4.41
N ALA A 55 1.13 -7.28 5.30
CA ALA A 55 1.54 -6.96 6.65
C ALA A 55 2.86 -6.15 6.66
N VAL A 56 3.83 -6.54 5.84
CA VAL A 56 5.11 -5.81 5.69
C VAL A 56 4.86 -4.41 5.13
N ASN A 57 4.01 -4.27 4.11
CA ASN A 57 3.68 -2.97 3.53
C ASN A 57 2.98 -2.06 4.55
N TYR A 58 2.03 -2.59 5.31
CA TYR A 58 1.39 -1.86 6.39
C TYR A 58 2.40 -1.34 7.42
N LEU A 59 3.28 -2.22 7.92
CA LEU A 59 4.28 -1.84 8.91
C LEU A 59 5.29 -0.83 8.37
N ALA A 60 5.71 -0.97 7.11
CA ALA A 60 6.58 -0.01 6.45
C ALA A 60 5.93 1.37 6.35
N GLN A 61 4.66 1.43 5.96
CA GLN A 61 3.92 2.69 5.91
C GLN A 61 3.73 3.29 7.31
N TYR A 62 3.33 2.47 8.27
CA TYR A 62 3.06 2.92 9.64
C TYR A 62 4.32 3.48 10.33
N ARG A 63 5.43 2.74 10.28
CA ARG A 63 6.64 3.08 11.03
C ARG A 63 7.63 3.95 10.26
N TYR A 64 7.78 3.70 8.97
CA TYR A 64 8.84 4.30 8.18
C TYR A 64 8.35 5.46 7.31
N THR A 65 7.27 5.27 6.57
CA THR A 65 6.78 6.29 5.62
C THR A 65 6.07 7.43 6.34
N PHE A 66 5.07 7.11 7.15
CA PHE A 66 4.19 8.11 7.80
C PHE A 66 4.48 8.30 9.29
N ARG A 67 5.26 7.41 9.91
CA ARG A 67 5.61 7.47 11.33
C ARG A 67 4.40 7.72 12.23
N SER A 68 3.36 6.94 12.02
CA SER A 68 2.06 7.11 12.65
C SER A 68 2.11 6.84 14.16
N ALA A 69 1.36 7.60 14.93
CA ALA A 69 1.09 7.36 16.34
C ALA A 69 -0.32 6.81 16.60
N LEU A 70 -1.10 6.54 15.54
CA LEU A 70 -2.44 5.97 15.66
C LEU A 70 -2.39 4.57 16.28
N PRO A 71 -3.42 4.16 17.05
CA PRO A 71 -3.55 2.76 17.46
C PRO A 71 -3.60 1.83 16.23
N HIS A 72 -2.88 0.71 16.29
CA HIS A 72 -2.80 -0.21 15.16
C HIS A 72 -4.16 -0.70 14.67
N ARG A 73 -5.13 -0.93 15.56
CA ARG A 73 -6.49 -1.33 15.16
C ARG A 73 -7.18 -0.31 14.25
N VAL A 74 -6.93 0.97 14.46
CA VAL A 74 -7.50 2.06 13.65
C VAL A 74 -6.73 2.21 12.35
N ALA A 75 -5.41 2.30 12.43
CA ALA A 75 -4.55 2.45 11.26
C ALA A 75 -4.66 1.25 10.32
N PHE A 76 -4.68 0.03 10.85
CA PHE A 76 -4.78 -1.19 10.05
C PHE A 76 -6.15 -1.32 9.36
N ALA A 77 -7.25 -1.02 10.06
CA ALA A 77 -8.58 -1.03 9.45
C ALA A 77 -8.69 -0.02 8.30
N ARG A 78 -8.18 1.19 8.51
CA ARG A 78 -8.12 2.23 7.47
C ARG A 78 -7.20 1.82 6.31
N TYR A 79 -6.07 1.19 6.61
CA TYR A 79 -5.15 0.67 5.61
C TYR A 79 -5.82 -0.38 4.71
N LEU A 80 -6.54 -1.34 5.28
CA LEU A 80 -7.26 -2.36 4.51
C LEU A 80 -8.34 -1.73 3.61
N ALA A 81 -9.08 -0.75 4.11
CA ALA A 81 -10.05 -0.02 3.31
C ALA A 81 -9.39 0.72 2.15
N GLY A 82 -8.28 1.41 2.40
CA GLY A 82 -7.51 2.11 1.37
C GLY A 82 -6.90 1.15 0.33
N ALA A 83 -6.35 0.02 0.77
CA ALA A 83 -5.79 -1.00 -0.12
C ALA A 83 -6.87 -1.63 -1.01
N SER A 84 -8.05 -1.90 -0.47
CA SER A 84 -9.20 -2.41 -1.23
C SER A 84 -9.67 -1.41 -2.29
N LEU A 85 -9.73 -0.13 -1.94
CA LEU A 85 -10.06 0.94 -2.89
C LEU A 85 -8.99 1.08 -3.98
N GLY A 86 -7.72 1.03 -3.62
CA GLY A 86 -6.61 1.08 -4.57
C GLY A 86 -6.63 -0.09 -5.55
N TRP A 87 -6.93 -1.30 -5.06
CA TRP A 87 -7.09 -2.48 -5.91
C TRP A 87 -8.27 -2.31 -6.88
N SER A 88 -9.40 -1.80 -6.40
CA SER A 88 -10.57 -1.51 -7.24
C SER A 88 -10.29 -0.45 -8.30
N LEU A 89 -9.54 0.61 -7.94
CA LEU A 89 -9.11 1.63 -8.89
C LEU A 89 -8.14 1.07 -9.94
N ASN A 90 -7.23 0.17 -9.56
CA ASN A 90 -6.35 -0.50 -10.50
C ASN A 90 -7.15 -1.33 -11.52
N LEU A 91 -8.11 -2.10 -11.05
CA LEU A 91 -8.97 -2.92 -11.91
C LEU A 91 -9.81 -2.04 -12.86
N ALA A 92 -10.45 -1.01 -12.34
CA ALA A 92 -11.26 -0.09 -13.14
C ALA A 92 -10.39 0.68 -14.15
N GLY A 93 -9.22 1.16 -13.75
CA GLY A 93 -8.30 1.85 -14.63
C GLY A 93 -7.76 0.96 -15.73
N PHE A 94 -7.38 -0.28 -15.40
CA PHE A 94 -6.98 -1.27 -16.39
C PHE A 94 -8.08 -1.52 -17.41
N THR A 95 -9.29 -1.79 -16.94
CA THR A 95 -10.44 -2.08 -17.82
C THR A 95 -10.73 -0.90 -18.77
N ALA A 96 -10.73 0.32 -18.25
CA ALA A 96 -11.00 1.52 -19.05
C ALA A 96 -9.93 1.75 -20.12
N VAL A 97 -8.65 1.69 -19.76
CA VAL A 97 -7.55 1.91 -20.71
C VAL A 97 -7.45 0.78 -21.71
N TYR A 98 -7.65 -0.46 -21.29
CA TYR A 98 -7.64 -1.62 -22.17
C TYR A 98 -8.78 -1.58 -23.19
N ALA A 99 -9.96 -1.13 -22.81
CA ALA A 99 -11.09 -0.98 -23.72
C ALA A 99 -10.81 0.02 -24.86
N VAL A 100 -9.99 1.03 -24.62
CA VAL A 100 -9.62 2.05 -25.61
C VAL A 100 -8.40 1.65 -26.44
N THR A 101 -7.38 1.08 -25.79
CA THR A 101 -6.06 0.83 -26.42
C THR A 101 -5.92 -0.59 -26.98
N GLY A 102 -6.60 -1.58 -26.39
CA GLY A 102 -6.39 -2.99 -26.68
C GLY A 102 -5.00 -3.54 -26.33
N VAL A 103 -4.16 -2.77 -25.61
CA VAL A 103 -2.79 -3.15 -25.27
C VAL A 103 -2.70 -3.45 -23.76
N PRO A 104 -2.61 -4.75 -23.36
CA PRO A 104 -2.66 -5.13 -21.95
C PRO A 104 -1.53 -4.51 -21.10
N MET A 105 -0.30 -4.53 -21.59
CA MET A 105 0.85 -4.04 -20.83
C MET A 105 0.77 -2.53 -20.60
N ALA A 106 0.44 -1.75 -21.61
CA ALA A 106 0.28 -0.29 -21.47
C ALA A 106 -0.86 0.04 -20.49
N SER A 107 -1.98 -0.69 -20.58
CA SER A 107 -3.12 -0.53 -19.69
C SER A 107 -2.76 -0.82 -18.24
N GLN A 108 -1.98 -1.88 -17.98
CA GLN A 108 -1.52 -2.22 -16.64
C GLN A 108 -0.55 -1.19 -16.07
N ILE A 109 0.37 -0.69 -16.86
CA ILE A 109 1.32 0.36 -16.42
C ILE A 109 0.55 1.61 -15.98
N VAL A 110 -0.38 2.09 -16.81
CA VAL A 110 -1.20 3.27 -16.48
C VAL A 110 -2.05 3.02 -15.24
N ALA A 111 -2.75 1.87 -15.18
CA ALA A 111 -3.60 1.53 -14.05
C ALA A 111 -2.79 1.44 -12.74
N THR A 112 -1.62 0.81 -12.77
CA THR A 112 -0.72 0.69 -11.62
C THR A 112 -0.22 2.06 -11.18
N ALA A 113 0.18 2.93 -12.09
CA ALA A 113 0.63 4.28 -11.75
C ALA A 113 -0.48 5.10 -11.07
N VAL A 114 -1.69 5.06 -11.62
CA VAL A 114 -2.85 5.76 -11.04
C VAL A 114 -3.22 5.19 -9.67
N ALA A 115 -3.30 3.87 -9.54
CA ALA A 115 -3.63 3.21 -8.28
C ALA A 115 -2.56 3.46 -7.21
N THR A 116 -1.28 3.43 -7.56
CA THR A 116 -0.17 3.72 -6.64
C THR A 116 -0.25 5.15 -6.12
N LEU A 117 -0.50 6.12 -6.99
CA LEU A 117 -0.67 7.51 -6.58
C LEU A 117 -1.89 7.69 -5.69
N ALA A 118 -3.03 7.08 -6.05
CA ALA A 118 -4.23 7.10 -5.23
C ALA A 118 -4.00 6.45 -3.86
N ASN A 119 -3.32 5.31 -3.79
CA ASN A 119 -2.95 4.64 -2.54
C ASN A 119 -2.06 5.51 -1.66
N PHE A 120 -1.09 6.20 -2.25
CA PHE A 120 -0.25 7.15 -1.50
C PHE A 120 -1.07 8.30 -0.92
N LEU A 121 -1.95 8.91 -1.70
CA LEU A 121 -2.79 10.01 -1.25
C LEU A 121 -3.80 9.57 -0.18
N LEU A 122 -4.38 8.37 -0.31
CA LEU A 122 -5.25 7.79 0.70
C LEU A 122 -4.50 7.49 2.01
N ALA A 123 -3.29 6.95 1.91
CA ALA A 123 -2.45 6.68 3.07
C ALA A 123 -2.08 7.98 3.80
N GLU A 124 -1.69 9.01 3.06
CA GLU A 124 -1.31 10.30 3.61
C GLU A 124 -2.49 11.04 4.27
N LYS A 125 -3.65 11.05 3.60
CA LYS A 125 -4.78 11.90 3.99
C LYS A 125 -5.85 11.19 4.81
N PHE A 126 -5.89 9.87 4.76
CA PHE A 126 -6.96 9.10 5.40
C PHE A 126 -6.45 8.04 6.36
N VAL A 127 -5.55 7.16 5.92
CA VAL A 127 -5.14 5.98 6.71
C VAL A 127 -4.35 6.39 7.94
N PHE A 128 -3.36 7.23 7.77
CA PHE A 128 -2.40 7.63 8.82
C PHE A 128 -2.60 9.07 9.28
N GLN A 129 -3.69 9.70 8.93
CA GLN A 129 -4.01 11.03 9.42
C GLN A 129 -4.37 10.95 10.90
N GLU A 130 -3.63 11.70 11.70
CA GLU A 130 -3.93 11.91 13.12
C GLU A 130 -4.93 13.05 13.24
N GLU A 131 -5.99 12.86 14.03
CA GLU A 131 -6.90 13.94 14.36
C GLU A 131 -6.12 14.99 15.14
N GLN A 132 -6.08 16.21 14.62
CA GLN A 132 -5.70 17.36 15.43
C GLN A 132 -6.80 17.55 16.45
N THR A 133 -6.58 17.13 17.68
CA THR A 133 -7.39 17.60 18.79
C THR A 133 -7.19 19.11 18.85
N ASN A 134 -8.19 19.84 18.38
CA ASN A 134 -8.30 21.25 18.69
C ASN A 134 -8.60 21.36 20.19
N ASP A 135 -7.55 21.23 21.00
CA ASP A 135 -7.57 21.73 22.36
C ASP A 135 -7.53 23.26 22.27
N THR A 136 -8.66 23.85 21.92
CA THR A 136 -8.95 25.25 22.23
C THR A 136 -9.15 25.31 23.73
N PRO A 137 -8.34 26.09 24.46
CA PRO A 137 -8.54 26.28 25.89
C PRO A 137 -9.85 27.00 26.20
#